data_7812a82841c87577f6c47aa8c19dcd56
#
_entry.id   7812a82841c87577f6c47aa8c19dcd56
#
_cell.length_a   1.000
_cell.length_b   1.000
_cell.length_c   1.000
_cell.angle_alpha   90.00
_cell.angle_beta   90.00
_cell.angle_gamma   90.00
#
_symmetry.space_group_name_H-M   'P 1'
#
loop_
_entity.id
_entity.type
_entity.pdbx_description
1 polymer ?
#
loop_
_entity_poly.entity_id
_entity_poly.type
_entity_poly.pdbx_seq_one_letter_code
_entity_poly.pdbx_strand_id
1 'polypeptide(L)'
;MEITRDQCRGARALLEWTQDRLAEAAGVAKKTLADFEAGKRTPYDRTLADIRRALEAAGIQFIPENGGGAGLRFRNRADGTRDEH
;
A
#
# COMPACT_ATOMS: atom_id res chain seq x y z
N MET A 1 1.15 -13.03 -1.07
CA MET A 1 0.40 -12.46 0.05
C MET A 1 -0.41 -11.27 -0.40
N GLU A 2 -1.61 -11.16 0.09
CA GLU A 2 -2.42 -10.02 -0.26
C GLU A 2 -2.34 -8.97 0.81
N ILE A 3 -2.37 -7.71 0.40
CA ILE A 3 -2.29 -6.65 1.38
C ILE A 3 -3.63 -6.49 2.09
N THR A 4 -3.57 -5.97 3.30
CA THR A 4 -4.76 -5.66 4.06
C THR A 4 -5.11 -4.20 3.83
N ARG A 5 -6.35 -3.82 4.17
CA ARG A 5 -6.75 -2.43 4.05
C ARG A 5 -5.93 -1.53 4.96
N ASP A 6 -5.53 -2.05 6.12
CA ASP A 6 -4.72 -1.24 7.03
C ASP A 6 -3.32 -1.02 6.46
N GLN A 7 -2.75 -2.04 5.82
CA GLN A 7 -1.46 -1.86 5.17
C GLN A 7 -1.57 -0.85 4.03
N CYS A 8 -2.66 -0.90 3.28
CA CYS A 8 -2.87 0.02 2.18
C CYS A 8 -2.89 1.47 2.68
N ARG A 9 -3.69 1.72 3.72
CA ARG A 9 -3.77 3.08 4.27
C ARG A 9 -2.45 3.51 4.88
N GLY A 10 -1.77 2.59 5.57
CA GLY A 10 -0.47 2.90 6.16
C GLY A 10 0.57 3.21 5.11
N ALA A 11 0.57 2.45 4.02
CA ALA A 11 1.51 2.71 2.94
C ALA A 11 1.28 4.08 2.32
N ARG A 12 0.00 4.43 2.09
CA ARG A 12 -0.30 5.75 1.56
C ARG A 12 0.19 6.83 2.52
N ALA A 13 0.01 6.63 3.83
CA ALA A 13 0.45 7.62 4.79
C ALA A 13 1.96 7.80 4.75
N LEU A 14 2.70 6.70 4.64
CA LEU A 14 4.15 6.77 4.55
C LEU A 14 4.60 7.52 3.30
N LEU A 15 3.87 7.34 2.20
CA LEU A 15 4.20 8.01 0.95
C LEU A 15 3.58 9.40 0.84
N GLU A 16 2.69 9.73 1.77
CA GLU A 16 1.92 10.97 1.72
C GLU A 16 1.10 11.03 0.44
N TRP A 17 0.53 9.90 0.06
CA TRP A 17 -0.28 9.80 -1.13
C TRP A 17 -1.76 9.86 -0.78
N THR A 18 -2.53 10.53 -1.64
CA THR A 18 -3.97 10.50 -1.52
C THR A 18 -4.51 9.23 -2.16
N GLN A 19 -5.78 8.94 -1.92
CA GLN A 19 -6.42 7.83 -2.61
C GLN A 19 -6.42 8.05 -4.11
N ASP A 20 -6.61 9.30 -4.56
CA ASP A 20 -6.58 9.58 -5.98
C ASP A 20 -5.24 9.21 -6.58
N ARG A 21 -4.17 9.55 -5.88
CA ARG A 21 -2.83 9.25 -6.38
C ARG A 21 -2.59 7.76 -6.47
N LEU A 22 -2.99 7.01 -5.45
CA LEU A 22 -2.79 5.57 -5.47
C LEU A 22 -3.66 4.91 -6.53
N ALA A 23 -4.91 5.35 -6.65
CA ALA A 23 -5.80 4.77 -7.64
C ALA A 23 -5.23 4.96 -9.04
N GLU A 24 -4.69 6.16 -9.29
CA GLU A 24 -4.09 6.43 -10.58
C GLU A 24 -2.85 5.56 -10.81
N ALA A 25 -1.99 5.45 -9.82
CA ALA A 25 -0.76 4.67 -9.95
C ALA A 25 -1.07 3.19 -10.14
N ALA A 26 -2.11 2.70 -9.51
CA ALA A 26 -2.46 1.28 -9.59
C ALA A 26 -3.35 0.96 -10.79
N GLY A 27 -3.93 1.98 -11.42
CA GLY A 27 -4.82 1.76 -12.53
C GLY A 27 -6.16 1.19 -12.10
N VAL A 28 -6.62 1.55 -10.89
CA VAL A 28 -7.90 1.07 -10.39
C VAL A 28 -8.82 2.25 -10.14
N ALA A 29 -10.11 1.99 -10.08
CA ALA A 29 -11.08 3.05 -9.83
C ALA A 29 -10.94 3.54 -8.40
N LYS A 30 -11.06 4.84 -8.21
CA LYS A 30 -10.96 5.41 -6.88
C LYS A 30 -12.02 4.82 -5.95
N LYS A 31 -13.24 4.59 -6.45
CA LYS A 31 -14.28 4.04 -5.62
C LYS A 31 -13.92 2.65 -5.12
N THR A 32 -13.31 1.85 -5.97
CA THR A 32 -12.88 0.52 -5.57
C THR A 32 -11.85 0.60 -4.44
N LEU A 33 -10.90 1.51 -4.59
CA LEU A 33 -9.88 1.69 -3.57
C LEU A 33 -10.49 2.21 -2.27
N ALA A 34 -11.38 3.19 -2.37
CA ALA A 34 -11.99 3.76 -1.19
C ALA A 34 -12.82 2.74 -0.43
N ASP A 35 -13.59 1.92 -1.14
CA ASP A 35 -14.40 0.89 -0.51
C ASP A 35 -13.53 -0.17 0.15
N PHE A 36 -12.40 -0.52 -0.47
CA PHE A 36 -11.48 -1.47 0.13
C PHE A 36 -10.91 -0.91 1.43
N GLU A 37 -10.45 0.33 1.40
CA GLU A 37 -9.83 0.92 2.59
C GLU A 37 -10.83 1.12 3.72
N ALA A 38 -12.09 1.32 3.37
CA ALA A 38 -13.13 1.49 4.36
C ALA A 38 -13.67 0.16 4.89
N GLY A 39 -13.22 -0.94 4.32
CA GLY A 39 -13.69 -2.24 4.75
C GLY A 39 -15.05 -2.61 4.20
N LYS A 40 -15.53 -1.89 3.18
CA LYS A 40 -16.86 -2.15 2.62
C LYS A 40 -16.86 -3.29 1.64
N ARG A 41 -15.74 -3.54 0.99
CA ARG A 41 -15.69 -4.62 0.02
C ARG A 41 -14.24 -5.04 -0.21
N THR A 42 -14.05 -6.30 -0.55
CA THR A 42 -12.75 -6.83 -0.87
C THR A 42 -12.65 -6.97 -2.38
N PRO A 43 -11.72 -6.27 -3.03
CA PRO A 43 -11.59 -6.38 -4.48
C PRO A 43 -11.11 -7.75 -4.89
N TYR A 44 -11.17 -8.03 -6.18
CA TYR A 44 -10.61 -9.27 -6.71
C TYR A 44 -9.10 -9.30 -6.45
N ASP A 45 -8.56 -10.51 -6.40
CA ASP A 45 -7.13 -10.69 -6.15
C ASP A 45 -6.29 -9.89 -7.10
N ARG A 46 -6.70 -9.82 -8.37
CA ARG A 46 -5.94 -9.07 -9.35
C ARG A 46 -5.88 -7.60 -9.01
N THR A 47 -7.00 -7.03 -8.56
CA THR A 47 -7.05 -5.64 -8.19
C THR A 47 -6.16 -5.38 -6.97
N LEU A 48 -6.20 -6.29 -6.00
CA LEU A 48 -5.34 -6.16 -4.83
C LEU A 48 -3.88 -6.22 -5.22
N ALA A 49 -3.55 -7.09 -6.18
CA ALA A 49 -2.17 -7.20 -6.65
C ALA A 49 -1.73 -5.92 -7.35
N ASP A 50 -2.62 -5.29 -8.09
CA ASP A 50 -2.30 -4.04 -8.77
C ASP A 50 -2.02 -2.94 -7.75
N ILE A 51 -2.82 -2.86 -6.71
CA ILE A 51 -2.62 -1.86 -5.66
C ILE A 51 -1.28 -2.11 -4.97
N ARG A 52 -1.02 -3.37 -4.62
CA ARG A 52 0.23 -3.71 -3.96
C ARG A 52 1.42 -3.37 -4.84
N ARG A 53 1.34 -3.70 -6.12
CA ARG A 53 2.45 -3.45 -7.02
C ARG A 53 2.76 -1.96 -7.14
N ALA A 54 1.72 -1.13 -7.17
CA ALA A 54 1.93 0.31 -7.25
C ALA A 54 2.65 0.82 -6.02
N LEU A 55 2.28 0.33 -4.85
CA LEU A 55 2.91 0.75 -3.61
C LEU A 55 4.34 0.24 -3.52
N GLU A 56 4.57 -1.01 -3.96
CA GLU A 56 5.93 -1.55 -3.96
C GLU A 56 6.83 -0.77 -4.91
N ALA A 57 6.29 -0.39 -6.06
CA ALA A 57 7.07 0.40 -7.01
C ALA A 57 7.43 1.75 -6.43
N ALA A 58 6.64 2.25 -5.51
CA ALA A 58 6.92 3.53 -4.86
C ALA A 58 7.87 3.38 -3.67
N GLY A 59 8.30 2.17 -3.37
CA GLY A 59 9.30 1.95 -2.32
C GLY A 59 8.82 1.31 -1.05
N ILE A 60 7.57 0.86 -1.02
CA ILE A 60 7.03 0.21 0.19
C ILE A 60 7.34 -1.27 0.16
N GLN A 61 7.75 -1.81 1.30
CA GLN A 61 7.92 -3.23 1.46
C GLN A 61 6.87 -3.71 2.45
N PHE A 62 6.09 -4.72 2.06
CA PHE A 62 5.06 -5.27 2.93
C PHE A 62 5.65 -6.43 3.71
N ILE A 63 5.37 -6.47 5.00
CA ILE A 63 5.91 -7.48 5.89
C ILE A 63 4.77 -8.41 6.27
N PRO A 64 4.89 -9.71 5.98
CA PRO A 64 3.80 -10.64 6.29
C PRO A 64 3.59 -10.73 7.78
N GLU A 65 2.39 -11.10 8.15
CA GLU A 65 2.10 -11.30 9.55
C GLU A 65 2.89 -12.46 10.09
N ASN A 66 3.48 -12.28 11.25
CA ASN A 66 4.28 -13.32 11.85
C ASN A 66 4.11 -13.34 13.36
N GLY A 67 2.90 -13.09 13.81
CA GLY A 67 2.65 -13.11 15.25
C GLY A 67 2.53 -11.72 15.82
N GLY A 68 3.07 -10.74 15.15
CA GLY A 68 2.98 -9.36 15.59
C GLY A 68 2.09 -8.51 14.70
N GLY A 69 1.40 -9.16 13.77
CA GLY A 69 0.56 -8.42 12.85
C GLY A 69 1.30 -8.09 11.56
N ALA A 70 0.55 -7.75 10.53
CA ALA A 70 1.13 -7.37 9.25
C ALA A 70 1.74 -5.98 9.34
N GLY A 71 2.86 -5.76 8.67
CA GLY A 71 3.54 -4.48 8.72
C GLY A 71 3.95 -3.99 7.37
N LEU A 72 4.62 -2.84 7.37
CA LEU A 72 5.15 -2.28 6.15
C LEU A 72 6.25 -1.29 6.50
N ARG A 73 7.10 -1.00 5.51
CA ARG A 73 8.18 -0.04 5.69
C ARG A 73 8.68 0.40 4.32
N PHE A 74 9.52 1.43 4.29
CA PHE A 74 10.19 1.80 3.06
C PHE A 74 11.29 0.79 2.77
N ARG A 75 11.34 0.32 1.52
CA ARG A 75 12.29 -0.72 1.15
C ARG A 75 13.72 -0.24 1.22
N ASN A 76 13.97 0.95 0.76
CA ASN A 76 15.33 1.46 0.67
C ASN A 76 15.64 2.52 1.66
N ARG A 77 14.93 2.59 2.77
CA ARG A 77 15.19 3.67 3.63
C ARG A 77 16.55 3.60 4.20
N ALA A 78 17.10 2.46 4.25
CA ALA A 78 18.42 2.38 4.79
C ALA A 78 19.42 3.08 3.95
N ASP A 79 19.06 3.40 2.80
CA ASP A 79 19.94 4.10 1.95
C ASP A 79 20.21 5.35 2.55
N GLY A 80 19.63 5.61 3.48
CA GLY A 80 19.92 6.71 4.14
C GLY A 80 19.61 7.84 3.44
N THR A 81 19.42 7.67 2.37
CA THR A 81 19.28 8.73 1.69
C THR A 81 18.29 9.46 2.17
N ARG A 82 17.46 9.01 2.51
CA ARG A 82 16.53 9.77 2.77
C ARG A 82 16.61 10.25 3.97
N ASP A 83 17.10 10.04 4.61
CA ASP A 83 17.10 10.53 5.78
C ASP A 83 18.05 11.32 6.07
N GLU A 84 18.40 11.58 5.70
CA GLU A 84 19.27 12.02 5.87
C GLU A 84 19.32 12.92 6.23
N HIS A 85 19.06 12.86 6.35
CA HIS A 85 19.08 13.27 6.38
C HIS A 85 19.21 13.66 6.63
#